data_fc1c375b17f4b18093767ba3ce47dacf
#
_entry.id   fc1c375b17f4b18093767ba3ce47dacf
#
_cell.length_a   1.000
_cell.length_b   1.000
_cell.length_c   1.000
_cell.angle_alpha   90.00
_cell.angle_beta   90.00
_cell.angle_gamma   90.00
#
_symmetry.space_group_name_H-M   'P 1'
#
loop_
_entity.id
_entity.type
_entity.pdbx_description
1 polymer ?
#
loop_
_entity_poly.entity_id
_entity_poly.type
_entity_poly.pdbx_seq_one_letter_code
_entity_poly.pdbx_strand_id
1 'polypeptide(L)'
;DEALFVLFQALPDLRLGYCATHALLAGVVAALTADKLEQPEDSPALLLRSALVMNIGMARPQDSLARQLRPPNPAQRQIIAAHGPASTDILRSFGLHEDELLSLVQWHHQPQAAALQPPQHGYLRMLNLADSLIAKMAPRSSRAAMLPLAAAKSLMQTTSPDTADLRPAMAAVLGFYPPGSYVQLVNGETAVVVKRGRRANAPHVATIMNASGMPIAKYVYHDTSDSLAPRYAVLAPVASATVKVSVSLEKVRRLRHQNGV
;
A
#
# COMPACT_ATOMS: atom_id res chain seq x y z
N ASP A 1 3.46 -8.49 7.86
CA ASP A 1 2.79 -9.08 6.70
C ASP A 1 1.27 -9.15 6.84
N GLU A 2 0.75 -9.40 8.05
CA GLU A 2 -0.71 -9.50 8.23
C GLU A 2 -1.45 -8.18 7.96
N ALA A 3 -0.95 -7.06 8.47
CA ALA A 3 -1.52 -5.76 8.19
C ALA A 3 -1.54 -5.46 6.68
N LEU A 4 -0.44 -5.73 5.98
CA LEU A 4 -0.38 -5.59 4.52
C LEU A 4 -1.41 -6.49 3.85
N PHE A 5 -1.52 -7.76 4.28
CA PHE A 5 -2.51 -8.70 3.73
C PHE A 5 -3.94 -8.15 3.81
N VAL A 6 -4.35 -7.73 5.01
CA VAL A 6 -5.70 -7.19 5.23
C VAL A 6 -5.93 -5.94 4.39
N LEU A 7 -4.96 -5.02 4.36
CA LEU A 7 -5.11 -3.75 3.66
C LEU A 7 -5.10 -3.92 2.13
N PHE A 8 -4.27 -4.81 1.57
CA PHE A 8 -4.29 -5.11 0.14
C PHE A 8 -5.57 -5.84 -0.28
N GLN A 9 -6.18 -6.65 0.60
CA GLN A 9 -7.50 -7.24 0.35
C GLN A 9 -8.64 -6.20 0.44
N ALA A 10 -8.50 -5.20 1.32
CA ALA A 10 -9.47 -4.12 1.50
C ALA A 10 -9.40 -3.04 0.40
N LEU A 11 -8.20 -2.77 -0.13
CA LEU A 11 -7.92 -1.68 -1.06
C LEU A 11 -8.84 -1.62 -2.30
N PRO A 12 -9.25 -2.76 -2.92
CA PRO A 12 -10.16 -2.74 -4.05
C PRO A 12 -11.62 -2.45 -3.70
N ASP A 13 -12.01 -2.54 -2.43
CA ASP A 13 -13.40 -2.36 -2.01
C ASP A 13 -13.71 -0.91 -1.64
N LEU A 14 -14.18 -0.14 -2.63
CA LEU A 14 -14.56 1.25 -2.42
C LEU A 14 -15.71 1.47 -1.40
N ARG A 15 -16.42 0.40 -0.96
CA ARG A 15 -17.46 0.49 0.09
C ARG A 15 -16.86 0.73 1.46
N LEU A 16 -15.62 0.29 1.68
CA LEU A 16 -14.88 0.52 2.93
C LEU A 16 -14.37 1.97 3.07
N GLY A 17 -14.51 2.79 2.02
CA GLY A 17 -13.97 4.16 1.96
C GLY A 17 -12.55 4.19 1.39
N TYR A 18 -12.39 4.87 0.26
CA TYR A 18 -11.09 5.02 -0.39
C TYR A 18 -10.10 5.77 0.52
N CYS A 19 -10.56 6.87 1.12
CA CYS A 19 -9.72 7.70 1.98
C CYS A 19 -9.12 6.89 3.14
N ALA A 20 -9.92 6.11 3.84
CA ALA A 20 -9.49 5.33 4.99
C ALA A 20 -8.52 4.20 4.61
N THR A 21 -8.86 3.39 3.59
CA THR A 21 -8.00 2.28 3.15
C THR A 21 -6.68 2.76 2.57
N HIS A 22 -6.71 3.86 1.82
CA HIS A 22 -5.53 4.51 1.28
C HIS A 22 -4.61 5.04 2.39
N ALA A 23 -5.16 5.79 3.35
CA ALA A 23 -4.42 6.37 4.48
C ALA A 23 -3.75 5.29 5.34
N LEU A 24 -4.49 4.24 5.70
CA LEU A 24 -3.95 3.11 6.47
C LEU A 24 -2.80 2.41 5.74
N LEU A 25 -2.97 2.10 4.46
CA LEU A 25 -1.93 1.40 3.72
C LEU A 25 -0.71 2.28 3.48
N ALA A 26 -0.89 3.57 3.16
CA ALA A 26 0.21 4.53 3.02
C ALA A 26 0.99 4.67 4.34
N GLY A 27 0.28 4.76 5.46
CA GLY A 27 0.89 4.84 6.80
C GLY A 27 1.67 3.58 7.18
N VAL A 28 1.11 2.40 6.94
CA VAL A 28 1.82 1.13 7.19
C VAL A 28 3.08 1.02 6.32
N VAL A 29 3.02 1.40 5.05
CA VAL A 29 4.18 1.36 4.16
C VAL A 29 5.24 2.36 4.59
N ALA A 30 4.87 3.59 4.97
CA ALA A 30 5.80 4.59 5.47
C ALA A 30 6.47 4.14 6.78
N ALA A 31 5.68 3.64 7.75
CA ALA A 31 6.18 3.13 9.01
C ALA A 31 7.17 1.96 8.83
N LEU A 32 6.81 0.97 8.03
CA LEU A 32 7.71 -0.16 7.74
C LEU A 32 8.97 0.27 6.97
N THR A 33 8.89 1.36 6.18
CA THR A 33 10.07 1.93 5.51
C THR A 33 11.00 2.60 6.52
N ALA A 34 10.45 3.32 7.51
CA ALA A 34 11.22 3.91 8.60
C ALA A 34 11.92 2.83 9.44
N ASP A 35 11.22 1.76 9.82
CA ASP A 35 11.81 0.59 10.50
C ASP A 35 12.97 0.00 9.69
N LYS A 36 12.76 -0.19 8.38
CA LYS A 36 13.79 -0.77 7.49
C LYS A 36 15.03 0.10 7.37
N LEU A 37 14.87 1.41 7.51
CA LEU A 37 15.96 2.39 7.46
C LEU A 37 16.51 2.73 8.85
N GLU A 38 16.12 1.95 9.87
CA GLU A 38 16.59 2.10 11.25
C GLU A 38 16.41 3.54 11.77
N GLN A 39 15.29 4.17 11.39
CA GLN A 39 14.94 5.48 11.90
C GLN A 39 14.63 5.43 13.41
N PRO A 40 14.70 6.56 14.16
CA PRO A 40 14.33 6.62 15.58
C PRO A 40 13.02 5.89 15.90
N GLU A 41 12.95 5.30 17.09
CA GLU A 41 11.87 4.39 17.54
C GLU A 41 10.46 4.98 17.40
N ASP A 42 10.30 6.29 17.58
CA ASP A 42 9.01 6.98 17.49
C ASP A 42 8.58 7.29 16.04
N SER A 43 9.50 7.20 15.07
CA SER A 43 9.25 7.61 13.68
C SER A 43 8.17 6.79 12.98
N PRO A 44 8.10 5.45 13.13
CA PRO A 44 7.04 4.65 12.52
C PRO A 44 5.64 5.05 13.02
N ALA A 45 5.50 5.32 14.31
CA ALA A 45 4.25 5.74 14.92
C ALA A 45 3.83 7.14 14.45
N LEU A 46 4.78 8.08 14.35
CA LEU A 46 4.53 9.42 13.83
C LEU A 46 4.06 9.37 12.36
N LEU A 47 4.76 8.62 11.51
CA LEU A 47 4.41 8.46 10.10
C LEU A 47 3.02 7.83 9.92
N LEU A 48 2.70 6.79 10.70
CA LEU A 48 1.39 6.15 10.66
C LEU A 48 0.29 7.14 11.08
N ARG A 49 0.44 7.86 12.20
CA ARG A 49 -0.53 8.86 12.66
C ARG A 49 -0.70 9.99 11.64
N SER A 50 0.39 10.50 11.08
CA SER A 50 0.35 11.54 10.06
C SER A 50 -0.41 11.09 8.81
N ALA A 51 -0.14 9.87 8.32
CA ALA A 51 -0.84 9.29 7.18
C ALA A 51 -2.36 9.15 7.42
N LEU A 52 -2.75 8.72 8.63
CA LEU A 52 -4.17 8.52 8.99
C LEU A 52 -4.99 9.82 8.89
N VAL A 53 -4.37 10.96 9.16
CA VAL A 53 -5.07 12.25 9.24
C VAL A 53 -4.72 13.21 8.11
N MET A 54 -3.72 12.91 7.24
CA MET A 54 -3.26 13.84 6.20
C MET A 54 -4.35 14.26 5.21
N ASN A 55 -5.35 13.42 5.00
CA ASN A 55 -6.44 13.65 4.04
C ASN A 55 -7.79 14.06 4.68
N ILE A 56 -7.81 14.36 5.99
CA ILE A 56 -9.07 14.68 6.70
C ILE A 56 -9.78 15.89 6.08
N GLY A 57 -9.04 16.86 5.55
CA GLY A 57 -9.56 18.05 4.86
C GLY A 57 -10.28 17.74 3.53
N MET A 58 -10.09 16.55 2.98
CA MET A 58 -10.79 16.12 1.76
C MET A 58 -11.37 14.69 1.87
N ALA A 59 -11.58 14.14 3.07
CA ALA A 59 -11.95 12.73 3.24
C ALA A 59 -13.21 12.35 2.43
N ARG A 60 -14.31 13.08 2.60
CA ARG A 60 -15.53 12.84 1.82
C ARG A 60 -15.39 13.14 0.33
N PRO A 61 -14.81 14.29 -0.11
CA PRO A 61 -14.46 14.52 -1.50
C PRO A 61 -13.59 13.44 -2.11
N GLN A 62 -12.58 12.91 -1.39
CA GLN A 62 -11.70 11.87 -1.88
C GLN A 62 -12.43 10.56 -2.17
N ASP A 63 -13.35 10.14 -1.30
CA ASP A 63 -14.21 8.98 -1.53
C ASP A 63 -15.14 9.17 -2.74
N SER A 64 -15.70 10.35 -2.89
CA SER A 64 -16.53 10.72 -4.05
C SER A 64 -15.73 10.69 -5.34
N LEU A 65 -14.53 11.28 -5.35
CA LEU A 65 -13.61 11.29 -6.49
C LEU A 65 -13.17 9.89 -6.91
N ALA A 66 -12.97 8.97 -5.95
CA ALA A 66 -12.59 7.60 -6.24
C ALA A 66 -13.68 6.84 -7.01
N ARG A 67 -14.96 7.19 -6.79
CA ARG A 67 -16.13 6.61 -7.48
C ARG A 67 -16.52 7.34 -8.77
N GLN A 68 -15.96 8.52 -9.00
CA GLN A 68 -16.28 9.34 -10.17
C GLN A 68 -15.60 8.83 -11.43
N LEU A 69 -16.34 8.75 -12.54
CA LEU A 69 -15.80 8.33 -13.85
C LEU A 69 -15.07 9.47 -14.58
N ARG A 70 -15.50 10.72 -14.35
CA ARG A 70 -14.93 11.90 -15.01
C ARG A 70 -13.72 12.44 -14.21
N PRO A 71 -12.75 13.08 -14.88
CA PRO A 71 -11.68 13.80 -14.19
C PRO A 71 -12.23 14.86 -13.22
N PRO A 72 -11.46 15.23 -12.17
CA PRO A 72 -11.86 16.29 -11.26
C PRO A 72 -12.14 17.62 -11.99
N ASN A 73 -13.27 18.26 -11.67
CA ASN A 73 -13.61 19.59 -12.16
C ASN A 73 -12.73 20.67 -11.46
N PRO A 74 -12.78 21.96 -11.89
CA PRO A 74 -11.97 23.02 -11.30
C PRO A 74 -12.13 23.17 -9.78
N ALA A 75 -13.36 23.13 -9.26
CA ALA A 75 -13.63 23.24 -7.81
C ALA A 75 -13.06 22.03 -7.04
N GLN A 76 -13.21 20.82 -7.57
CA GLN A 76 -12.61 19.61 -6.99
C GLN A 76 -11.08 19.68 -6.98
N ARG A 77 -10.45 20.23 -8.03
CA ARG A 77 -8.99 20.44 -8.05
C ARG A 77 -8.53 21.44 -6.99
N GLN A 78 -9.32 22.50 -6.70
CA GLN A 78 -9.02 23.42 -5.61
C GLN A 78 -9.05 22.73 -4.25
N ILE A 79 -10.06 21.88 -3.99
CA ILE A 79 -10.12 21.06 -2.76
C ILE A 79 -8.89 20.16 -2.65
N ILE A 80 -8.54 19.46 -3.74
CA ILE A 80 -7.35 18.60 -3.77
C ILE A 80 -6.08 19.41 -3.49
N ALA A 81 -5.92 20.59 -4.06
CA ALA A 81 -4.74 21.42 -3.85
C ALA A 81 -4.64 21.98 -2.41
N ALA A 82 -5.78 22.27 -1.79
CA ALA A 82 -5.85 22.94 -0.48
C ALA A 82 -5.94 21.94 0.71
N HIS A 83 -6.03 20.62 0.47
CA HIS A 83 -6.40 19.69 1.55
C HIS A 83 -5.34 19.56 2.65
N GLY A 84 -4.05 19.72 2.37
CA GLY A 84 -3.00 19.67 3.39
C GLY A 84 -3.19 20.76 4.46
N PRO A 85 -3.19 22.06 4.09
CA PRO A 85 -3.55 23.14 5.02
C PRO A 85 -4.92 22.96 5.70
N ALA A 86 -5.97 22.59 4.93
CA ALA A 86 -7.30 22.35 5.47
C ALA A 86 -7.32 21.22 6.51
N SER A 87 -6.55 20.14 6.28
CA SER A 87 -6.39 19.06 7.27
C SER A 87 -5.75 19.56 8.56
N THR A 88 -4.73 20.39 8.44
CA THR A 88 -4.03 20.98 9.60
C THR A 88 -4.94 21.88 10.40
N ASP A 89 -5.76 22.72 9.75
CA ASP A 89 -6.73 23.60 10.43
C ASP A 89 -7.81 22.80 11.17
N ILE A 90 -8.32 21.73 10.56
CA ILE A 90 -9.27 20.82 11.21
C ILE A 90 -8.65 20.18 12.45
N LEU A 91 -7.42 19.65 12.34
CA LEU A 91 -6.74 19.00 13.46
C LEU A 91 -6.50 19.98 14.62
N ARG A 92 -6.08 21.21 14.32
CA ARG A 92 -5.94 22.27 15.34
C ARG A 92 -7.28 22.60 16.02
N SER A 93 -8.37 22.64 15.26
CA SER A 93 -9.70 22.88 15.82
C SER A 93 -10.17 21.77 16.79
N PHE A 94 -9.62 20.56 16.65
CA PHE A 94 -9.80 19.44 17.59
C PHE A 94 -8.80 19.43 18.75
N GLY A 95 -7.95 20.44 18.87
CA GLY A 95 -6.98 20.56 19.96
C GLY A 95 -5.67 19.83 19.73
N LEU A 96 -5.38 19.40 18.51
CA LEU A 96 -4.08 18.82 18.19
C LEU A 96 -3.03 19.92 17.96
N HIS A 97 -1.97 19.93 18.77
CA HIS A 97 -0.90 20.94 18.73
C HIS A 97 0.50 20.32 18.55
N GLU A 98 0.58 19.11 18.04
CA GLU A 98 1.84 18.43 17.77
C GLU A 98 2.44 18.96 16.46
N ASP A 99 3.38 19.92 16.55
CA ASP A 99 3.91 20.68 15.42
C ASP A 99 4.54 19.77 14.35
N GLU A 100 5.21 18.70 14.76
CA GLU A 100 5.85 17.75 13.85
C GLU A 100 4.81 17.02 12.99
N LEU A 101 3.77 16.46 13.62
CA LEU A 101 2.66 15.80 12.91
C LEU A 101 1.94 16.79 11.98
N LEU A 102 1.61 17.98 12.49
CA LEU A 102 0.93 19.02 11.71
C LEU A 102 1.75 19.45 10.50
N SER A 103 3.06 19.55 10.64
CA SER A 103 3.96 19.87 9.53
C SER A 103 3.97 18.77 8.47
N LEU A 104 4.04 17.49 8.87
CA LEU A 104 3.95 16.37 7.94
C LEU A 104 2.61 16.36 7.20
N VAL A 105 1.50 16.60 7.90
CA VAL A 105 0.15 16.68 7.31
C VAL A 105 0.05 17.84 6.32
N GLN A 106 0.55 19.01 6.69
CA GLN A 106 0.45 20.20 5.85
C GLN A 106 1.20 20.07 4.53
N TRP A 107 2.40 19.48 4.56
CA TRP A 107 3.36 19.53 3.46
C TRP A 107 3.56 18.21 2.72
N HIS A 108 2.75 17.16 3.00
CA HIS A 108 2.97 15.82 2.43
C HIS A 108 2.98 15.75 0.88
N HIS A 109 2.42 16.73 0.19
CA HIS A 109 2.51 16.85 -1.28
C HIS A 109 3.61 17.80 -1.77
N GLN A 110 4.20 18.58 -0.88
CA GLN A 110 5.18 19.61 -1.23
C GLN A 110 6.45 19.49 -0.34
N PRO A 111 7.14 18.36 -0.37
CA PRO A 111 8.26 18.11 0.54
C PRO A 111 9.40 19.12 0.41
N GLN A 112 9.55 19.79 -0.75
CA GLN A 112 10.59 20.81 -0.94
C GLN A 112 10.18 22.20 -0.42
N ALA A 113 8.90 22.45 -0.24
CA ALA A 113 8.41 23.76 0.22
C ALA A 113 8.51 23.95 1.73
N ALA A 114 8.63 22.86 2.48
CA ALA A 114 8.75 22.89 3.91
C ALA A 114 10.15 23.29 4.34
N ALA A 115 10.27 24.30 5.20
CA ALA A 115 11.52 24.68 5.86
C ALA A 115 11.86 23.70 7.01
N LEU A 116 11.71 22.41 6.76
CA LEU A 116 11.97 21.36 7.76
C LEU A 116 13.45 20.97 7.74
N GLN A 117 13.97 20.71 8.93
CA GLN A 117 15.32 20.17 9.12
C GLN A 117 15.26 18.64 9.20
N PRO A 118 16.38 17.92 8.99
CA PRO A 118 16.44 16.51 9.35
C PRO A 118 16.14 16.29 10.85
N PRO A 119 15.43 15.21 11.23
CA PRO A 119 14.97 14.09 10.40
C PRO A 119 13.61 14.32 9.72
N GLN A 120 12.84 15.35 10.10
CA GLN A 120 11.47 15.61 9.66
C GLN A 120 11.33 15.71 8.14
N HIS A 121 12.33 16.28 7.46
CA HIS A 121 12.37 16.33 6.01
C HIS A 121 12.41 14.92 5.37
N GLY A 122 13.12 13.98 6.00
CA GLY A 122 13.14 12.57 5.61
C GLY A 122 11.77 11.91 5.76
N TYR A 123 11.10 12.17 6.89
CA TYR A 123 9.75 11.63 7.16
C TYR A 123 8.71 12.15 6.17
N LEU A 124 8.78 13.44 5.84
CA LEU A 124 7.89 14.05 4.85
C LEU A 124 8.04 13.41 3.47
N ARG A 125 9.28 13.11 3.04
CA ARG A 125 9.56 12.41 1.79
C ARG A 125 9.05 10.97 1.82
N MET A 126 9.22 10.24 2.93
CA MET A 126 8.67 8.89 3.10
C MET A 126 7.15 8.90 2.96
N LEU A 127 6.48 9.83 3.65
CA LEU A 127 5.03 9.96 3.60
C LEU A 127 4.55 10.29 2.19
N ASN A 128 5.15 11.28 1.52
CA ASN A 128 4.84 11.66 0.13
C ASN A 128 5.02 10.49 -0.84
N LEU A 129 6.12 9.74 -0.69
CA LEU A 129 6.43 8.62 -1.56
C LEU A 129 5.46 7.46 -1.36
N ALA A 130 5.12 7.15 -0.10
CA ALA A 130 4.13 6.12 0.24
C ALA A 130 2.73 6.50 -0.27
N ASP A 131 2.28 7.73 -0.02
CA ASP A 131 1.02 8.26 -0.54
C ASP A 131 0.90 8.10 -2.06
N SER A 132 1.91 8.58 -2.78
CA SER A 132 1.97 8.51 -4.24
C SER A 132 1.97 7.08 -4.76
N LEU A 133 2.70 6.17 -4.10
CA LEU A 133 2.80 4.77 -4.48
C LEU A 133 1.46 4.05 -4.27
N ILE A 134 0.83 4.23 -3.11
CA ILE A 134 -0.47 3.63 -2.82
C ILE A 134 -1.56 4.21 -3.71
N ALA A 135 -1.53 5.53 -4.00
CA ALA A 135 -2.47 6.13 -4.94
C ALA A 135 -2.43 5.50 -6.34
N LYS A 136 -1.27 5.01 -6.81
CA LYS A 136 -1.14 4.28 -8.09
C LYS A 136 -1.79 2.90 -8.02
N MET A 137 -1.67 2.20 -6.89
CA MET A 137 -2.18 0.84 -6.68
C MET A 137 -3.65 0.80 -6.27
N ALA A 138 -4.19 1.88 -5.72
CA ALA A 138 -5.59 1.99 -5.35
C ALA A 138 -6.46 2.16 -6.60
N PRO A 139 -7.49 1.32 -6.82
CA PRO A 139 -8.40 1.48 -7.94
C PRO A 139 -9.29 2.70 -7.75
N ARG A 140 -9.64 3.33 -8.88
CA ARG A 140 -10.67 4.38 -8.96
C ARG A 140 -11.58 4.05 -10.12
N SER A 141 -12.83 4.50 -10.09
CA SER A 141 -13.76 4.27 -11.21
C SER A 141 -13.25 4.84 -12.54
N SER A 142 -12.45 5.91 -12.50
CA SER A 142 -11.84 6.55 -13.67
C SER A 142 -10.52 5.90 -14.13
N ARG A 143 -9.94 4.97 -13.37
CA ARG A 143 -8.62 4.40 -13.65
C ARG A 143 -8.44 3.02 -13.01
N ALA A 144 -7.96 2.05 -13.77
CA ALA A 144 -7.53 0.77 -13.24
C ALA A 144 -6.36 0.93 -12.25
N ALA A 145 -6.32 0.05 -11.24
CA ALA A 145 -5.20 -0.04 -10.32
C ALA A 145 -3.94 -0.50 -11.04
N MET A 146 -2.80 0.11 -10.71
CA MET A 146 -1.52 -0.40 -11.13
C MET A 146 -1.20 -1.67 -10.34
N LEU A 147 -0.70 -2.70 -11.00
CA LEU A 147 -0.24 -3.92 -10.33
C LEU A 147 0.97 -3.61 -9.43
N PRO A 148 1.09 -4.25 -8.25
CA PRO A 148 2.17 -3.95 -7.30
C PRO A 148 3.57 -4.05 -7.91
N LEU A 149 3.84 -5.06 -8.74
CA LEU A 149 5.10 -5.21 -9.46
C LEU A 149 5.40 -3.99 -10.37
N ALA A 150 4.39 -3.49 -11.09
CA ALA A 150 4.54 -2.31 -11.95
C ALA A 150 4.75 -1.04 -11.11
N ALA A 151 4.06 -0.91 -9.99
CA ALA A 151 4.21 0.19 -9.05
C ALA A 151 5.63 0.21 -8.44
N ALA A 152 6.15 -0.93 -7.99
CA ALA A 152 7.52 -1.06 -7.49
C ALA A 152 8.56 -0.70 -8.56
N LYS A 153 8.38 -1.17 -9.81
CA LYS A 153 9.25 -0.78 -10.92
C LYS A 153 9.20 0.72 -11.19
N SER A 154 8.00 1.33 -11.21
CA SER A 154 7.85 2.77 -11.44
C SER A 154 8.52 3.60 -10.32
N LEU A 155 8.50 3.10 -9.09
CA LEU A 155 9.19 3.70 -7.96
C LEU A 155 10.71 3.75 -8.19
N MET A 156 11.29 2.65 -8.66
CA MET A 156 12.73 2.56 -8.94
C MET A 156 13.18 3.39 -10.14
N GLN A 157 12.29 3.69 -11.09
CA GLN A 157 12.59 4.50 -12.27
C GLN A 157 12.57 6.01 -12.00
N THR A 158 12.05 6.45 -10.87
CA THR A 158 12.04 7.87 -10.49
C THR A 158 13.48 8.33 -10.25
N THR A 159 13.88 9.45 -10.86
CA THR A 159 15.27 9.93 -10.83
C THR A 159 15.57 10.98 -9.78
N SER A 160 14.61 11.33 -8.91
CA SER A 160 14.83 12.34 -7.87
C SER A 160 15.95 11.89 -6.91
N PRO A 161 17.04 12.65 -6.79
CA PRO A 161 18.14 12.34 -5.88
C PRO A 161 17.68 12.27 -4.43
N ASP A 162 16.72 13.10 -4.10
CA ASP A 162 16.20 13.27 -2.73
C ASP A 162 15.53 12.05 -2.12
N THR A 163 15.21 11.03 -2.92
CA THR A 163 14.56 9.78 -2.48
C THR A 163 15.35 8.55 -2.88
N ALA A 164 16.64 8.71 -3.21
CA ALA A 164 17.48 7.63 -3.73
C ALA A 164 17.62 6.45 -2.75
N ASP A 165 17.71 6.72 -1.46
CA ASP A 165 17.78 5.77 -0.35
C ASP A 165 16.41 5.21 0.03
N LEU A 166 15.35 6.02 -0.04
CA LEU A 166 13.99 5.65 0.35
C LEU A 166 13.36 4.63 -0.61
N ARG A 167 13.59 4.78 -1.91
CA ARG A 167 12.98 3.95 -2.95
C ARG A 167 13.30 2.46 -2.82
N PRO A 168 14.59 2.06 -2.70
CA PRO A 168 14.94 0.66 -2.50
C PRO A 168 14.37 0.09 -1.20
N ALA A 169 14.39 0.85 -0.11
CA ALA A 169 13.84 0.45 1.17
C ALA A 169 12.33 0.22 1.08
N MET A 170 11.58 1.16 0.50
CA MET A 170 10.14 1.04 0.30
C MET A 170 9.75 -0.10 -0.64
N ALA A 171 10.50 -0.30 -1.74
CA ALA A 171 10.30 -1.43 -2.63
C ALA A 171 10.57 -2.76 -1.94
N ALA A 172 11.58 -2.84 -1.07
CA ALA A 172 11.88 -4.03 -0.28
C ALA A 172 10.82 -4.32 0.79
N VAL A 173 10.22 -3.29 1.38
CA VAL A 173 9.12 -3.39 2.35
C VAL A 173 7.88 -4.00 1.70
N LEU A 174 7.52 -3.57 0.51
CA LEU A 174 6.37 -4.10 -0.22
C LEU A 174 6.64 -5.47 -0.83
N GLY A 175 7.85 -5.69 -1.35
CA GLY A 175 8.14 -6.78 -2.27
C GLY A 175 7.51 -6.53 -3.64
N PHE A 176 7.78 -7.43 -4.60
CA PHE A 176 7.12 -7.37 -5.91
C PHE A 176 5.68 -7.87 -5.88
N TYR A 177 5.38 -8.70 -4.90
CA TYR A 177 4.08 -9.31 -4.65
C TYR A 177 3.75 -9.14 -3.16
N PRO A 178 3.13 -8.02 -2.77
CA PRO A 178 2.79 -7.79 -1.36
C PRO A 178 1.80 -8.82 -0.83
N PRO A 179 1.84 -9.14 0.47
CA PRO A 179 0.79 -9.94 1.11
C PRO A 179 -0.59 -9.37 0.80
N GLY A 180 -1.55 -10.23 0.45
CA GLY A 180 -2.88 -9.86 0.01
C GLY A 180 -3.03 -9.62 -1.50
N SER A 181 -1.93 -9.51 -2.26
CA SER A 181 -1.99 -9.47 -3.74
C SER A 181 -2.14 -10.89 -4.32
N TYR A 182 -2.49 -10.95 -5.62
CA TYR A 182 -2.72 -12.21 -6.30
C TYR A 182 -1.65 -12.49 -7.35
N VAL A 183 -1.33 -13.76 -7.53
CA VAL A 183 -0.36 -14.24 -8.51
C VAL A 183 -0.88 -15.48 -9.24
N GLN A 184 -0.47 -15.65 -10.48
CA GLN A 184 -0.59 -16.90 -11.21
C GLN A 184 0.71 -17.69 -11.05
N LEU A 185 0.59 -18.98 -10.78
CA LEU A 185 1.70 -19.90 -10.67
C LEU A 185 1.99 -20.56 -12.03
N VAL A 186 3.19 -21.11 -12.20
CA VAL A 186 3.63 -21.78 -13.45
C VAL A 186 2.70 -22.94 -13.84
N ASN A 187 2.12 -23.65 -12.86
CA ASN A 187 1.14 -24.72 -13.09
C ASN A 187 -0.27 -24.22 -13.46
N GLY A 188 -0.47 -22.90 -13.65
CA GLY A 188 -1.74 -22.29 -14.03
C GLY A 188 -2.68 -21.96 -12.87
N GLU A 189 -2.36 -22.35 -11.63
CA GLU A 189 -3.17 -22.03 -10.46
C GLU A 189 -3.10 -20.54 -10.11
N THR A 190 -4.17 -20.02 -9.49
CA THR A 190 -4.19 -18.68 -8.91
C THR A 190 -4.03 -18.76 -7.40
N ALA A 191 -3.09 -17.98 -6.87
CA ALA A 191 -2.79 -17.93 -5.45
C ALA A 191 -2.84 -16.51 -4.89
N VAL A 192 -3.15 -16.38 -3.59
CA VAL A 192 -2.98 -15.16 -2.83
C VAL A 192 -1.66 -15.19 -2.10
N VAL A 193 -0.93 -14.09 -2.13
CA VAL A 193 0.33 -13.93 -1.37
C VAL A 193 0.00 -13.82 0.12
N VAL A 194 0.60 -14.68 0.94
CA VAL A 194 0.34 -14.74 2.39
C VAL A 194 1.46 -14.16 3.23
N LYS A 195 2.70 -14.18 2.70
CA LYS A 195 3.88 -13.61 3.35
C LYS A 195 4.94 -13.25 2.31
N ARG A 196 5.75 -12.24 2.59
CA ARG A 196 6.93 -11.92 1.77
C ARG A 196 7.97 -13.05 1.90
N GLY A 197 8.61 -13.38 0.79
CA GLY A 197 9.73 -14.33 0.79
C GLY A 197 11.08 -13.65 1.06
N ARG A 198 12.13 -14.44 1.17
CA ARG A 198 13.50 -13.92 1.28
C ARG A 198 13.94 -13.14 0.04
N ARG A 199 13.44 -13.52 -1.14
CA ARG A 199 13.62 -12.81 -2.41
C ARG A 199 12.33 -12.06 -2.76
N ALA A 200 12.46 -10.84 -3.26
CA ALA A 200 11.30 -9.97 -3.56
C ALA A 200 10.33 -10.58 -4.60
N ASN A 201 10.83 -11.47 -5.47
CA ASN A 201 10.06 -12.14 -6.52
C ASN A 201 9.57 -13.56 -6.16
N ALA A 202 9.82 -14.03 -4.95
CA ALA A 202 9.47 -15.39 -4.52
C ALA A 202 8.74 -15.35 -3.15
N PRO A 203 7.47 -14.92 -3.14
CA PRO A 203 6.67 -14.85 -1.92
C PRO A 203 6.18 -16.24 -1.47
N HIS A 204 5.68 -16.33 -0.25
CA HIS A 204 4.88 -17.45 0.20
C HIS A 204 3.42 -17.23 -0.19
N VAL A 205 2.77 -18.25 -0.73
CA VAL A 205 1.43 -18.12 -1.29
C VAL A 205 0.47 -19.19 -0.79
N ALA A 206 -0.81 -18.93 -0.90
CA ALA A 206 -1.89 -19.90 -0.74
C ALA A 206 -2.65 -20.01 -2.06
N THR A 207 -2.65 -21.18 -2.70
CA THR A 207 -3.52 -21.46 -3.85
C THR A 207 -4.98 -21.35 -3.43
N ILE A 208 -5.77 -20.60 -4.20
CA ILE A 208 -7.20 -20.35 -3.97
C ILE A 208 -8.08 -20.80 -5.15
N MET A 209 -7.49 -20.94 -6.34
CA MET A 209 -8.17 -21.42 -7.55
C MET A 209 -7.24 -22.39 -8.28
N ASN A 210 -7.82 -23.46 -8.83
CA ASN A 210 -7.07 -24.42 -9.67
C ASN A 210 -6.76 -23.84 -11.08
N ALA A 211 -6.01 -24.60 -11.88
CA ALA A 211 -5.63 -24.19 -13.24
C ALA A 211 -6.83 -23.98 -14.19
N SER A 212 -8.01 -24.57 -13.90
CA SER A 212 -9.24 -24.35 -14.66
C SER A 212 -10.02 -23.12 -14.17
N GLY A 213 -9.47 -22.34 -13.24
CA GLY A 213 -10.11 -21.14 -12.71
C GLY A 213 -11.23 -21.41 -11.69
N MET A 214 -11.36 -22.63 -11.18
CA MET A 214 -12.36 -23.00 -10.19
C MET A 214 -11.83 -22.79 -8.77
N PRO A 215 -12.64 -22.23 -7.85
CA PRO A 215 -12.26 -22.10 -6.44
C PRO A 215 -11.97 -23.45 -5.80
N ILE A 216 -10.97 -23.50 -4.90
CA ILE A 216 -10.67 -24.67 -4.11
C ILE A 216 -11.15 -24.51 -2.66
N ALA A 217 -11.73 -25.57 -2.09
CA ALA A 217 -12.27 -25.51 -0.74
C ALA A 217 -11.20 -25.41 0.34
N LYS A 218 -10.07 -26.12 0.16
CA LYS A 218 -8.93 -26.13 1.06
C LYS A 218 -7.76 -25.42 0.39
N TYR A 219 -7.29 -24.32 0.99
CA TYR A 219 -6.11 -23.60 0.49
C TYR A 219 -4.86 -24.45 0.66
N VAL A 220 -3.94 -24.38 -0.30
CA VAL A 220 -2.66 -25.10 -0.30
C VAL A 220 -1.52 -24.10 -0.25
N TYR A 221 -0.65 -24.27 0.74
CA TYR A 221 0.52 -23.40 0.91
C TYR A 221 1.66 -23.83 0.00
N HIS A 222 2.37 -22.84 -0.55
CA HIS A 222 3.61 -23.03 -1.30
C HIS A 222 4.62 -21.94 -0.95
N ASP A 223 5.88 -22.37 -0.77
CA ASP A 223 7.04 -21.48 -0.87
C ASP A 223 7.44 -21.43 -2.35
N THR A 224 7.24 -20.27 -2.99
CA THR A 224 7.52 -20.13 -4.43
C THR A 224 9.01 -20.05 -4.75
N SER A 225 9.89 -20.07 -3.74
CA SER A 225 11.33 -20.15 -3.89
C SER A 225 11.86 -21.59 -3.93
N ASP A 226 11.00 -22.59 -3.68
CA ASP A 226 11.39 -24.00 -3.62
C ASP A 226 11.82 -24.50 -5.01
N SER A 227 13.13 -24.77 -5.15
CA SER A 227 13.71 -25.29 -6.37
C SER A 227 13.29 -26.74 -6.70
N LEU A 228 12.79 -27.48 -5.71
CA LEU A 228 12.28 -28.84 -5.89
C LEU A 228 10.85 -28.87 -6.43
N ALA A 229 10.14 -27.74 -6.35
CA ALA A 229 8.77 -27.63 -6.83
C ALA A 229 8.58 -26.42 -7.79
N PRO A 230 9.33 -26.31 -8.90
CA PRO A 230 9.36 -25.13 -9.77
C PRO A 230 7.99 -24.81 -10.40
N ARG A 231 7.09 -25.78 -10.46
CA ARG A 231 5.72 -25.60 -10.94
C ARG A 231 4.90 -24.60 -10.10
N TYR A 232 5.31 -24.34 -8.86
CA TYR A 232 4.68 -23.37 -7.95
C TYR A 232 5.41 -22.02 -7.94
N ALA A 233 6.41 -21.81 -8.77
CA ALA A 233 7.01 -20.50 -8.95
C ALA A 233 5.97 -19.49 -9.47
N VAL A 234 6.16 -18.21 -9.14
CA VAL A 234 5.29 -17.15 -9.65
C VAL A 234 5.56 -16.92 -11.14
N LEU A 235 4.51 -17.06 -11.94
CA LEU A 235 4.53 -16.74 -13.37
C LEU A 235 4.26 -15.25 -13.62
N ALA A 236 3.19 -14.73 -13.03
CA ALA A 236 2.75 -13.35 -13.25
C ALA A 236 1.89 -12.81 -12.10
N PRO A 237 1.83 -11.47 -11.90
CA PRO A 237 0.84 -10.86 -11.02
C PRO A 237 -0.55 -10.96 -11.63
N VAL A 238 -1.58 -11.07 -10.79
CA VAL A 238 -2.99 -11.10 -11.19
C VAL A 238 -3.70 -9.88 -10.62
N ALA A 239 -4.49 -9.18 -11.45
CA ALA A 239 -5.29 -8.04 -11.00
C ALA A 239 -6.43 -8.50 -10.05
N SER A 240 -6.60 -7.84 -8.91
CA SER A 240 -7.65 -8.17 -7.95
C SER A 240 -9.06 -8.17 -8.57
N ALA A 241 -9.32 -7.29 -9.51
CA ALA A 241 -10.59 -7.20 -10.22
C ALA A 241 -10.95 -8.46 -11.03
N THR A 242 -9.97 -9.29 -11.39
CA THR A 242 -10.20 -10.54 -12.13
C THR A 242 -10.43 -11.75 -11.22
N VAL A 243 -10.09 -11.63 -9.94
CA VAL A 243 -10.26 -12.70 -8.95
C VAL A 243 -11.65 -12.56 -8.31
N LYS A 244 -12.56 -13.47 -8.65
CA LYS A 244 -13.97 -13.47 -8.18
C LYS A 244 -14.19 -14.34 -6.93
N VAL A 245 -13.11 -14.69 -6.24
CA VAL A 245 -13.13 -15.53 -5.04
C VAL A 245 -12.84 -14.67 -3.82
N SER A 246 -13.72 -14.70 -2.83
CA SER A 246 -13.43 -14.09 -1.53
C SER A 246 -12.43 -14.92 -0.76
N VAL A 247 -11.33 -14.31 -0.35
CA VAL A 247 -10.29 -14.97 0.43
C VAL A 247 -10.68 -14.95 1.92
N SER A 248 -10.74 -16.11 2.54
CA SER A 248 -10.98 -16.24 3.99
C SER A 248 -9.71 -15.95 4.77
N LEU A 249 -9.70 -14.86 5.53
CA LEU A 249 -8.58 -14.51 6.42
C LEU A 249 -8.32 -15.61 7.46
N GLU A 250 -9.38 -16.25 7.96
CA GLU A 250 -9.26 -17.35 8.92
C GLU A 250 -8.51 -18.54 8.33
N LYS A 251 -8.86 -18.95 7.10
CA LYS A 251 -8.15 -20.03 6.39
C LYS A 251 -6.68 -19.68 6.17
N VAL A 252 -6.39 -18.44 5.80
CA VAL A 252 -5.01 -17.95 5.62
C VAL A 252 -4.23 -17.95 6.93
N ARG A 253 -4.82 -17.48 8.04
CA ARG A 253 -4.18 -17.51 9.37
C ARG A 253 -3.86 -18.94 9.82
N ARG A 254 -4.82 -19.89 9.68
CA ARG A 254 -4.58 -21.30 9.97
C ARG A 254 -3.44 -21.88 9.13
N LEU A 255 -3.44 -21.57 7.83
CA LEU A 255 -2.43 -22.04 6.90
C LEU A 255 -1.03 -21.52 7.27
N ARG A 256 -0.92 -20.23 7.61
CA ARG A 256 0.33 -19.61 8.07
C ARG A 256 0.83 -20.28 9.35
N HIS A 257 -0.02 -20.45 10.34
CA HIS A 257 0.33 -21.10 11.60
C HIS A 257 0.83 -22.54 11.39
N GLN A 258 0.15 -23.32 10.54
CA GLN A 258 0.53 -24.71 10.24
C GLN A 258 1.89 -24.84 9.55
N ASN A 259 2.34 -23.81 8.83
CA ASN A 259 3.59 -23.80 8.06
C ASN A 259 4.68 -22.92 8.70
N GLY A 260 4.46 -22.38 9.90
CA GLY A 260 5.44 -21.56 10.62
C GLY A 260 5.75 -20.21 9.93
N VAL A 261 4.76 -19.65 9.25
CA VAL A 261 4.94 -18.42 8.42
C VAL A 261 3.96 -17.31 8.80
#